data_22e2141932cdb49878eaa303f834fc45
#
_entry.id   22e2141932cdb49878eaa303f834fc45
#
_cell.length_a   1.000
_cell.length_b   1.000
_cell.length_c   1.000
_cell.angle_alpha   90.00
_cell.angle_beta   90.00
_cell.angle_gamma   90.00
#
_symmetry.space_group_name_H-M   'P 1'
#
loop_
_entity.id
_entity.type
_entity.pdbx_description
1 polymer ?
#
loop_
_entity_poly.entity_id
_entity_poly.type
_entity_poly.pdbx_seq_one_letter_code
_entity_poly.pdbx_strand_id
1 'polypeptide(L)'
;MTRFTLRAGERVMLIDAKDRHYLITLKEGSAFHTHAGIVQHDDVIGATEGSLVRSSTERSFLVLRPTLSDVVLKMPRGAQVIYPKDLGTILMQADIGPGMRVLEAGVGSGALSMTLLRAGASITAFEIREDFAQHALKNVHDFLGEDVDYHVKIRDVTLGIDEVDLDRVILDMPEPWEVVKHAEAALRPGGVFLAYLPTINQTQLLREVLSHNSFGLEETVEILRRTWHVDGRSVRPDHRMVAHTGFLTSARRLVGRLEGV
;
A
#
# COMPACT_ATOMS: atom_id res chain seq x y z
N MET A 1 -25.12 19.37 -1.83
CA MET A 1 -23.93 19.20 -2.68
C MET A 1 -23.97 17.80 -3.27
N THR A 2 -23.64 17.63 -4.53
CA THR A 2 -23.63 16.34 -5.19
C THR A 2 -22.44 15.50 -4.73
N ARG A 3 -22.50 14.15 -4.88
CA ARG A 3 -21.41 13.21 -4.61
C ARG A 3 -20.09 13.56 -5.33
N PHE A 4 -20.18 14.32 -6.43
CA PHE A 4 -19.04 14.65 -7.30
C PHE A 4 -18.41 16.02 -7.00
N THR A 5 -18.97 16.80 -6.08
CA THR A 5 -18.45 18.11 -5.69
C THR A 5 -17.28 17.95 -4.72
N LEU A 6 -16.16 18.61 -5.03
CA LEU A 6 -14.95 18.60 -4.19
C LEU A 6 -15.15 19.52 -2.97
N ARG A 7 -14.58 19.13 -1.83
CA ARG A 7 -14.81 19.81 -0.54
C ARG A 7 -13.48 20.19 0.12
N ALA A 8 -13.55 21.20 0.98
CA ALA A 8 -12.45 21.49 1.91
C ALA A 8 -12.11 20.24 2.75
N GLY A 9 -10.82 20.02 3.02
CA GLY A 9 -10.29 18.85 3.70
C GLY A 9 -10.01 17.66 2.79
N GLU A 10 -10.60 17.58 1.59
CA GLU A 10 -10.35 16.48 0.66
C GLU A 10 -8.95 16.57 0.02
N ARG A 11 -8.32 15.40 -0.20
CA ARG A 11 -7.14 15.30 -1.05
C ARG A 11 -7.55 15.28 -2.52
N VAL A 12 -6.87 16.09 -3.33
CA VAL A 12 -7.08 16.14 -4.79
C VAL A 12 -5.75 16.07 -5.52
N MET A 13 -5.83 15.57 -6.74
CA MET A 13 -4.75 15.56 -7.71
C MET A 13 -4.99 16.71 -8.70
N LEU A 14 -4.04 17.64 -8.79
CA LEU A 14 -3.98 18.62 -9.86
C LEU A 14 -3.06 18.09 -10.95
N ILE A 15 -3.52 18.04 -12.19
CA ILE A 15 -2.75 17.55 -13.34
C ILE A 15 -2.62 18.65 -14.35
N ASP A 16 -1.42 19.03 -14.72
CA ASP A 16 -1.17 20.06 -15.73
C ASP A 16 -1.04 19.49 -17.15
N ALA A 17 -0.97 20.39 -18.15
CA ALA A 17 -0.85 20.04 -19.56
C ALA A 17 0.43 19.24 -19.94
N LYS A 18 1.40 19.13 -19.03
CA LYS A 18 2.62 18.31 -19.18
C LYS A 18 2.54 16.98 -18.42
N ASP A 19 1.34 16.58 -18.03
CA ASP A 19 1.08 15.38 -17.25
C ASP A 19 1.87 15.32 -15.91
N ARG A 20 2.06 16.51 -15.28
CA ARG A 20 2.63 16.57 -13.94
C ARG A 20 1.51 16.55 -12.92
N HIS A 21 1.61 15.63 -12.00
CA HIS A 21 0.62 15.32 -10.99
C HIS A 21 1.06 15.89 -9.64
N TYR A 22 0.19 16.69 -9.02
CA TYR A 22 0.40 17.32 -7.73
C TYR A 22 -0.70 16.90 -6.76
N LEU A 23 -0.33 16.21 -5.69
CA LEU A 23 -1.26 15.81 -4.63
C LEU A 23 -1.30 16.93 -3.58
N ILE A 24 -2.48 17.51 -3.37
CA ILE A 24 -2.70 18.55 -2.37
C ILE A 24 -3.93 18.23 -1.51
N THR A 25 -3.98 18.80 -0.30
CA THR A 25 -5.19 18.80 0.54
C THR A 25 -5.85 20.16 0.42
N LEU A 26 -7.13 20.20 0.04
CA LEU A 26 -7.87 21.44 -0.11
C LEU A 26 -8.11 22.10 1.26
N LYS A 27 -7.80 23.40 1.35
CA LYS A 27 -7.99 24.21 2.55
C LYS A 27 -8.50 25.58 2.13
N GLU A 28 -9.62 26.02 2.72
CA GLU A 28 -10.20 27.34 2.48
C GLU A 28 -9.17 28.46 2.68
N GLY A 29 -9.18 29.44 1.79
CA GLY A 29 -8.29 30.60 1.81
C GLY A 29 -6.81 30.27 1.51
N SER A 30 -6.49 29.05 1.11
CA SER A 30 -5.12 28.63 0.77
C SER A 30 -4.89 28.62 -0.73
N ALA A 31 -3.60 28.55 -1.12
CA ALA A 31 -3.19 28.53 -2.51
C ALA A 31 -2.08 27.52 -2.74
N PHE A 32 -2.10 26.86 -3.89
CA PHE A 32 -1.05 25.97 -4.35
C PHE A 32 -0.16 26.67 -5.39
N HIS A 33 1.13 26.80 -5.08
CA HIS A 33 2.12 27.49 -5.91
C HIS A 33 2.80 26.51 -6.87
N THR A 34 2.76 26.80 -8.16
CA THR A 34 3.45 26.03 -9.19
C THR A 34 4.25 26.95 -10.09
N HIS A 35 5.17 26.40 -10.90
CA HIS A 35 5.85 27.14 -11.96
C HIS A 35 4.87 27.56 -13.11
N ALA A 36 3.64 27.03 -13.13
CA ALA A 36 2.57 27.42 -14.05
C ALA A 36 1.55 28.36 -13.40
N GLY A 37 1.95 29.10 -12.35
CA GLY A 37 1.11 30.05 -11.63
C GLY A 37 0.54 29.47 -10.33
N ILE A 38 -0.34 30.23 -9.71
CA ILE A 38 -0.96 29.93 -8.41
C ILE A 38 -2.39 29.43 -8.67
N VAL A 39 -2.75 28.29 -8.10
CA VAL A 39 -4.13 27.76 -8.07
C VAL A 39 -4.70 28.03 -6.69
N GLN A 40 -5.78 28.81 -6.61
CA GLN A 40 -6.48 29.04 -5.35
C GLN A 40 -7.26 27.77 -4.99
N HIS A 41 -7.20 27.35 -3.74
CA HIS A 41 -7.98 26.19 -3.28
C HIS A 41 -9.47 26.47 -3.35
N ASP A 42 -9.89 27.73 -3.17
CA ASP A 42 -11.29 28.14 -3.24
C ASP A 42 -11.88 28.02 -4.65
N ASP A 43 -11.04 28.07 -5.71
CA ASP A 43 -11.48 27.81 -7.08
C ASP A 43 -11.69 26.28 -7.35
N VAL A 44 -11.11 25.43 -6.52
CA VAL A 44 -11.24 23.95 -6.58
C VAL A 44 -12.35 23.46 -5.67
N ILE A 45 -12.52 24.10 -4.49
CA ILE A 45 -13.60 23.78 -3.56
C ILE A 45 -14.93 24.15 -4.21
N GLY A 46 -15.86 23.20 -4.28
CA GLY A 46 -17.12 23.35 -4.97
C GLY A 46 -17.10 22.96 -6.45
N ALA A 47 -15.94 22.80 -7.06
CA ALA A 47 -15.82 22.31 -8.43
C ALA A 47 -16.25 20.84 -8.53
N THR A 48 -16.66 20.42 -9.71
CA THR A 48 -16.95 19.01 -10.00
C THR A 48 -15.67 18.27 -10.30
N GLU A 49 -15.50 17.09 -9.73
CA GLU A 49 -14.40 16.20 -10.08
C GLU A 49 -14.32 15.95 -11.60
N GLY A 50 -13.14 15.97 -12.17
CA GLY A 50 -12.91 15.88 -13.62
C GLY A 50 -13.01 17.21 -14.36
N SER A 51 -13.26 18.33 -13.66
CA SER A 51 -13.27 19.66 -14.28
C SER A 51 -11.88 20.27 -14.40
N LEU A 52 -11.80 21.38 -15.13
CA LEU A 52 -10.59 22.20 -15.26
C LEU A 52 -10.71 23.43 -14.36
N VAL A 53 -9.64 23.70 -13.62
CA VAL A 53 -9.44 24.96 -12.89
C VAL A 53 -8.27 25.73 -13.50
N ARG A 54 -8.22 27.06 -13.32
CA ARG A 54 -7.19 27.91 -13.89
C ARG A 54 -6.25 28.46 -12.80
N SER A 55 -4.97 28.53 -13.14
CA SER A 55 -4.01 29.25 -12.30
C SER A 55 -4.05 30.77 -12.58
N SER A 56 -3.33 31.55 -11.77
CA SER A 56 -3.15 32.99 -11.93
C SER A 56 -2.52 33.40 -13.28
N THR A 57 -1.93 32.45 -14.01
CA THR A 57 -1.37 32.66 -15.36
C THR A 57 -2.23 32.01 -16.46
N GLU A 58 -3.51 31.79 -16.20
CA GLU A 58 -4.50 31.19 -17.12
C GLU A 58 -4.14 29.77 -17.60
N ARG A 59 -3.26 29.06 -16.90
CA ARG A 59 -2.95 27.66 -17.20
C ARG A 59 -3.99 26.73 -16.59
N SER A 60 -4.48 25.77 -17.38
CA SER A 60 -5.48 24.81 -16.94
C SER A 60 -4.86 23.65 -16.17
N PHE A 61 -5.55 23.22 -15.12
CA PHE A 61 -5.27 22.01 -14.34
C PHE A 61 -6.54 21.15 -14.30
N LEU A 62 -6.41 19.88 -14.64
CA LEU A 62 -7.45 18.89 -14.39
C LEU A 62 -7.45 18.53 -12.91
N VAL A 63 -8.64 18.45 -12.31
CA VAL A 63 -8.79 18.13 -10.88
C VAL A 63 -9.50 16.81 -10.71
N LEU A 64 -8.87 15.86 -10.00
CA LEU A 64 -9.40 14.53 -9.71
C LEU A 64 -9.21 14.19 -8.23
N ARG A 65 -10.06 13.33 -7.68
CA ARG A 65 -9.71 12.61 -6.45
C ARG A 65 -8.61 11.60 -6.75
N PRO A 66 -7.58 11.49 -5.89
CA PRO A 66 -6.51 10.53 -6.12
C PRO A 66 -7.01 9.10 -5.94
N THR A 67 -6.54 8.20 -6.78
CA THR A 67 -6.66 6.77 -6.54
C THR A 67 -5.71 6.33 -5.42
N LEU A 68 -5.88 5.13 -4.86
CA LEU A 68 -4.92 4.57 -3.90
C LEU A 68 -3.51 4.49 -4.50
N SER A 69 -3.39 4.12 -5.78
CA SER A 69 -2.10 4.10 -6.47
C SER A 69 -1.44 5.47 -6.51
N ASP A 70 -2.21 6.54 -6.77
CA ASP A 70 -1.69 7.91 -6.78
C ASP A 70 -1.19 8.33 -5.39
N VAL A 71 -1.96 8.01 -4.35
CA VAL A 71 -1.56 8.30 -2.96
C VAL A 71 -0.29 7.58 -2.59
N VAL A 72 -0.20 6.26 -2.82
CA VAL A 72 1.00 5.45 -2.54
C VAL A 72 2.23 6.00 -3.26
N LEU A 73 2.09 6.45 -4.51
CA LEU A 73 3.21 6.97 -5.28
C LEU A 73 3.61 8.41 -4.93
N LYS A 74 2.71 9.21 -4.34
CA LYS A 74 2.88 10.64 -4.09
C LYS A 74 2.93 11.04 -2.60
N MET A 75 2.49 10.17 -1.69
CA MET A 75 2.50 10.48 -0.26
C MET A 75 3.91 10.78 0.25
N PRO A 76 4.06 11.58 1.33
CA PRO A 76 5.33 11.78 2.01
C PRO A 76 5.92 10.43 2.44
N ARG A 77 7.18 10.20 2.13
CA ARG A 77 7.86 8.93 2.39
C ARG A 77 8.94 9.11 3.43
N GLY A 78 8.84 8.37 4.52
CA GLY A 78 9.94 8.18 5.46
C GLY A 78 10.71 6.88 5.18
N ALA A 79 10.09 5.94 4.45
CA ALA A 79 10.66 4.64 4.08
C ALA A 79 10.39 4.31 2.61
N GLN A 80 11.05 3.26 2.11
CA GLN A 80 10.70 2.65 0.83
C GLN A 80 9.28 2.10 0.91
N VAL A 81 8.46 2.31 -0.13
CA VAL A 81 7.09 1.82 -0.19
C VAL A 81 6.99 0.61 -1.12
N ILE A 82 6.12 -0.33 -0.78
CA ILE A 82 5.72 -1.38 -1.70
C ILE A 82 4.98 -0.74 -2.88
N TYR A 83 5.37 -1.08 -4.09
CA TYR A 83 4.78 -0.50 -5.30
C TYR A 83 3.34 -1.02 -5.54
N PRO A 84 2.47 -0.22 -6.18
CA PRO A 84 1.09 -0.64 -6.46
C PRO A 84 0.94 -1.97 -7.20
N LYS A 85 1.91 -2.34 -8.05
CA LYS A 85 1.91 -3.64 -8.75
C LYS A 85 2.05 -4.82 -7.78
N ASP A 86 2.84 -4.64 -6.71
CA ASP A 86 3.07 -5.64 -5.67
C ASP A 86 1.91 -5.64 -4.66
N LEU A 87 1.42 -4.46 -4.26
CA LEU A 87 0.26 -4.33 -3.38
C LEU A 87 -0.98 -5.04 -3.94
N GLY A 88 -1.26 -4.90 -5.25
CA GLY A 88 -2.35 -5.62 -5.90
C GLY A 88 -2.16 -7.13 -5.87
N THR A 89 -0.93 -7.60 -6.04
CA THR A 89 -0.60 -9.03 -5.96
C THR A 89 -0.73 -9.56 -4.53
N ILE A 90 -0.31 -8.78 -3.52
CA ILE A 90 -0.49 -9.13 -2.11
C ILE A 90 -1.96 -9.37 -1.79
N LEU A 91 -2.87 -8.48 -2.23
CA LEU A 91 -4.31 -8.67 -2.01
C LEU A 91 -4.80 -10.03 -2.54
N MET A 92 -4.36 -10.42 -3.73
CA MET A 92 -4.80 -11.68 -4.37
C MET A 92 -4.12 -12.90 -3.74
N GLN A 93 -2.80 -12.88 -3.54
CA GLN A 93 -2.07 -14.02 -2.96
C GLN A 93 -2.44 -14.28 -1.50
N ALA A 94 -2.64 -13.21 -0.72
CA ALA A 94 -3.09 -13.34 0.65
C ALA A 94 -4.62 -13.47 0.76
N ASP A 95 -5.36 -13.40 -0.34
CA ASP A 95 -6.85 -13.48 -0.36
C ASP A 95 -7.44 -12.53 0.70
N ILE A 96 -7.15 -11.23 0.56
CA ILE A 96 -7.61 -10.21 1.50
C ILE A 96 -9.04 -9.78 1.18
N GLY A 97 -9.90 -9.83 2.18
CA GLY A 97 -11.31 -9.46 2.05
C GLY A 97 -11.91 -8.91 3.34
N PRO A 98 -13.21 -8.52 3.28
CA PRO A 98 -13.89 -7.90 4.40
C PRO A 98 -13.91 -8.79 5.66
N GLY A 99 -13.60 -8.18 6.81
CA GLY A 99 -13.64 -8.83 8.11
C GLY A 99 -12.49 -9.78 8.41
N MET A 100 -11.51 -9.93 7.50
CA MET A 100 -10.31 -10.73 7.77
C MET A 100 -9.42 -10.05 8.80
N ARG A 101 -8.95 -10.84 9.77
CA ARG A 101 -8.03 -10.41 10.82
C ARG A 101 -6.59 -10.56 10.32
N VAL A 102 -5.94 -9.44 10.10
CA VAL A 102 -4.59 -9.37 9.51
C VAL A 102 -3.61 -8.79 10.53
N LEU A 103 -2.49 -9.46 10.73
CA LEU A 103 -1.32 -8.85 11.34
C LEU A 103 -0.37 -8.37 10.25
N GLU A 104 -0.01 -7.09 10.32
CA GLU A 104 1.01 -6.46 9.48
C GLU A 104 2.22 -6.12 10.35
N ALA A 105 3.43 -6.38 9.88
CA ALA A 105 4.65 -5.88 10.54
C ALA A 105 5.60 -5.25 9.52
N GLY A 106 6.20 -4.12 9.93
CA GLY A 106 6.94 -3.25 9.03
C GLY A 106 6.02 -2.26 8.33
N VAL A 107 5.33 -1.42 9.11
CA VAL A 107 4.27 -0.51 8.64
C VAL A 107 4.77 0.57 7.71
N GLY A 108 5.98 1.10 7.97
CA GLY A 108 6.62 2.11 7.16
C GLY A 108 5.76 3.37 6.95
N SER A 109 5.41 3.65 5.70
CA SER A 109 4.55 4.81 5.36
C SER A 109 3.04 4.50 5.36
N GLY A 110 2.62 3.27 5.66
CA GLY A 110 1.23 2.83 5.68
C GLY A 110 0.65 2.47 4.30
N ALA A 111 1.48 2.26 3.28
CA ALA A 111 1.02 1.91 1.93
C ALA A 111 0.31 0.55 1.89
N LEU A 112 0.90 -0.45 2.56
CA LEU A 112 0.32 -1.78 2.71
C LEU A 112 -0.94 -1.69 3.56
N SER A 113 -0.89 -1.04 4.74
CA SER A 113 -2.02 -0.84 5.63
C SER A 113 -3.23 -0.24 4.89
N MET A 114 -3.04 0.88 4.14
CA MET A 114 -4.11 1.50 3.35
C MET A 114 -4.72 0.52 2.32
N THR A 115 -3.90 -0.33 1.74
CA THR A 115 -4.33 -1.30 0.73
C THR A 115 -5.22 -2.38 1.35
N LEU A 116 -4.79 -2.95 2.47
CA LEU A 116 -5.50 -3.99 3.22
C LEU A 116 -6.81 -3.46 3.83
N LEU A 117 -6.77 -2.29 4.47
CA LEU A 117 -7.95 -1.63 5.05
C LEU A 117 -8.99 -1.30 3.98
N ARG A 118 -8.57 -0.81 2.81
CA ARG A 118 -9.47 -0.52 1.70
C ARG A 118 -10.14 -1.78 1.15
N ALA A 119 -9.52 -2.93 1.29
CA ALA A 119 -10.12 -4.24 0.97
C ALA A 119 -11.09 -4.73 2.06
N GLY A 120 -11.19 -4.03 3.20
CA GLY A 120 -12.11 -4.31 4.31
C GLY A 120 -11.53 -5.20 5.41
N ALA A 121 -10.23 -5.39 5.45
CA ALA A 121 -9.58 -6.13 6.54
C ALA A 121 -9.56 -5.33 7.85
N SER A 122 -9.53 -6.04 8.98
CA SER A 122 -9.20 -5.54 10.32
C SER A 122 -7.71 -5.77 10.54
N ILE A 123 -6.96 -4.72 10.90
CA ILE A 123 -5.50 -4.79 10.96
C ILE A 123 -4.97 -4.50 12.36
N THR A 124 -4.18 -5.44 12.87
CA THR A 124 -3.21 -5.17 13.94
C THR A 124 -1.84 -5.01 13.30
N ALA A 125 -1.25 -3.83 13.45
CA ALA A 125 0.01 -3.46 12.82
C ALA A 125 1.11 -3.28 13.87
N PHE A 126 2.28 -3.90 13.66
CA PHE A 126 3.44 -3.77 14.52
C PHE A 126 4.53 -2.95 13.83
N GLU A 127 5.03 -1.95 14.53
CA GLU A 127 6.13 -1.09 14.10
C GLU A 127 7.04 -0.80 15.29
N ILE A 128 8.36 -0.92 15.09
CA ILE A 128 9.35 -0.65 16.15
C ILE A 128 9.66 0.84 16.30
N ARG A 129 9.43 1.62 15.25
CA ARG A 129 9.72 3.05 15.18
C ARG A 129 8.44 3.86 15.36
N GLU A 130 8.38 4.60 16.46
CA GLU A 130 7.22 5.42 16.78
C GLU A 130 6.94 6.49 15.73
N ASP A 131 7.98 7.12 15.17
CA ASP A 131 7.85 8.13 14.11
C ASP A 131 7.19 7.54 12.84
N PHE A 132 7.52 6.33 12.46
CA PHE A 132 6.89 5.63 11.34
C PHE A 132 5.45 5.24 11.64
N ALA A 133 5.17 4.72 12.83
CA ALA A 133 3.81 4.40 13.25
C ALA A 133 2.88 5.63 13.20
N GLN A 134 3.35 6.78 13.69
CA GLN A 134 2.59 8.04 13.65
C GLN A 134 2.39 8.54 12.21
N HIS A 135 3.41 8.45 11.34
CA HIS A 135 3.28 8.80 9.92
C HIS A 135 2.29 7.89 9.19
N ALA A 136 2.34 6.58 9.45
CA ALA A 136 1.41 5.63 8.86
C ALA A 136 -0.03 5.89 9.29
N LEU A 137 -0.28 6.07 10.60
CA LEU A 137 -1.59 6.45 11.12
C LEU A 137 -2.13 7.70 10.43
N LYS A 138 -1.30 8.75 10.35
CA LYS A 138 -1.69 9.98 9.67
C LYS A 138 -2.03 9.74 8.20
N ASN A 139 -1.19 9.03 7.45
CA ASN A 139 -1.42 8.76 6.03
C ASN A 139 -2.69 7.95 5.79
N VAL A 140 -2.94 6.93 6.64
CA VAL A 140 -4.14 6.09 6.60
C VAL A 140 -5.39 6.93 6.87
N HIS A 141 -5.42 7.69 7.97
CA HIS A 141 -6.57 8.52 8.34
C HIS A 141 -6.84 9.65 7.34
N ASP A 142 -5.79 10.29 6.83
CA ASP A 142 -5.91 11.32 5.79
C ASP A 142 -6.52 10.80 4.48
N PHE A 143 -6.41 9.50 4.20
CA PHE A 143 -6.91 8.92 2.95
C PHE A 143 -8.19 8.12 3.10
N LEU A 144 -8.32 7.32 4.19
CA LEU A 144 -9.46 6.44 4.41
C LEU A 144 -10.46 7.00 5.43
N GLY A 145 -10.09 8.04 6.19
CA GLY A 145 -10.83 8.53 7.34
C GLY A 145 -10.43 7.83 8.64
N GLU A 146 -10.99 8.28 9.76
CA GLU A 146 -10.67 7.73 11.08
C GLU A 146 -11.50 6.48 11.42
N ASP A 147 -12.58 6.21 10.67
CA ASP A 147 -13.48 5.08 10.89
C ASP A 147 -12.98 3.82 10.16
N VAL A 148 -11.74 3.42 10.47
CA VAL A 148 -11.10 2.20 9.94
C VAL A 148 -10.62 1.33 11.10
N ASP A 149 -10.75 0.01 10.94
CA ASP A 149 -10.31 -0.97 11.95
C ASP A 149 -8.79 -1.19 11.87
N TYR A 150 -8.05 -0.20 12.40
CA TYR A 150 -6.59 -0.11 12.30
C TYR A 150 -5.94 0.14 13.67
N HIS A 151 -5.26 -0.87 14.20
CA HIS A 151 -4.62 -0.85 15.53
C HIS A 151 -3.11 -0.94 15.39
N VAL A 152 -2.41 0.19 15.55
CA VAL A 152 -0.94 0.23 15.49
C VAL A 152 -0.37 0.07 16.90
N LYS A 153 0.55 -0.87 17.05
CA LYS A 153 1.29 -1.14 18.30
C LYS A 153 2.80 -0.89 18.05
N ILE A 154 3.41 -0.11 18.95
CA ILE A 154 4.87 0.06 18.97
C ILE A 154 5.45 -1.21 19.59
N ARG A 155 5.89 -2.13 18.76
CA ARG A 155 6.34 -3.44 19.18
C ARG A 155 7.27 -4.09 18.16
N ASP A 156 8.25 -4.80 18.67
CA ASP A 156 9.08 -5.70 17.88
C ASP A 156 8.36 -7.05 17.70
N VAL A 157 7.99 -7.38 16.47
CA VAL A 157 7.28 -8.62 16.13
C VAL A 157 8.14 -9.86 16.32
N THR A 158 9.47 -9.73 16.33
CA THR A 158 10.40 -10.85 16.58
C THR A 158 10.35 -11.34 18.02
N LEU A 159 9.84 -10.52 18.94
CA LEU A 159 9.66 -10.89 20.35
C LEU A 159 8.36 -11.69 20.61
N GLY A 160 7.48 -11.80 19.59
CA GLY A 160 6.26 -12.59 19.68
C GLY A 160 5.02 -11.89 19.13
N ILE A 161 4.00 -12.69 18.90
CA ILE A 161 2.66 -12.27 18.46
C ILE A 161 1.67 -12.79 19.50
N ASP A 162 0.95 -11.89 20.17
CA ASP A 162 -0.05 -12.26 21.18
C ASP A 162 -1.44 -12.51 20.59
N GLU A 163 -1.65 -12.04 19.35
CA GLU A 163 -2.87 -12.27 18.59
C GLU A 163 -2.99 -13.76 18.23
N VAL A 164 -4.20 -14.26 18.28
CA VAL A 164 -4.53 -15.67 17.91
C VAL A 164 -5.62 -15.69 16.86
N ASP A 165 -5.73 -16.81 16.15
CA ASP A 165 -6.73 -17.03 15.11
C ASP A 165 -6.69 -15.96 14.01
N LEU A 166 -5.50 -15.49 13.68
CA LEU A 166 -5.30 -14.56 12.55
C LEU A 166 -5.58 -15.27 11.23
N ASP A 167 -6.24 -14.58 10.33
CA ASP A 167 -6.41 -15.05 8.95
C ASP A 167 -5.11 -14.93 8.17
N ARG A 168 -4.38 -13.84 8.37
CA ARG A 168 -3.18 -13.48 7.61
C ARG A 168 -2.11 -12.88 8.52
N VAL A 169 -0.85 -13.16 8.17
CA VAL A 169 0.34 -12.44 8.66
C VAL A 169 1.10 -11.96 7.45
N ILE A 170 1.29 -10.64 7.33
CA ILE A 170 1.96 -10.00 6.18
C ILE A 170 3.12 -9.16 6.69
N LEU A 171 4.31 -9.45 6.19
CA LEU A 171 5.56 -8.88 6.69
C LEU A 171 6.31 -8.10 5.58
N ASP A 172 6.62 -6.84 5.88
CA ASP A 172 7.52 -5.97 5.09
C ASP A 172 8.69 -5.53 5.99
N MET A 173 9.57 -6.48 6.29
CA MET A 173 10.69 -6.29 7.21
C MET A 173 11.94 -7.05 6.76
N PRO A 174 13.14 -6.66 7.23
CA PRO A 174 14.41 -7.25 6.74
C PRO A 174 14.56 -8.75 6.98
N GLU A 175 14.04 -9.28 8.10
CA GLU A 175 14.32 -10.63 8.61
C GLU A 175 13.02 -11.38 8.97
N PRO A 176 12.07 -11.60 8.01
CA PRO A 176 10.78 -12.21 8.32
C PRO A 176 10.89 -13.69 8.76
N TRP A 177 12.01 -14.35 8.54
CA TRP A 177 12.25 -15.72 9.03
C TRP A 177 12.28 -15.81 10.54
N GLU A 178 12.67 -14.75 11.26
CA GLU A 178 12.63 -14.70 12.73
C GLU A 178 11.19 -14.72 13.27
N VAL A 179 10.21 -14.35 12.45
CA VAL A 179 8.79 -14.27 12.83
C VAL A 179 8.03 -15.56 12.51
N VAL A 180 8.59 -16.49 11.73
CA VAL A 180 7.87 -17.67 11.21
C VAL A 180 7.24 -18.50 12.33
N LYS A 181 7.95 -18.79 13.43
CA LYS A 181 7.40 -19.55 14.57
C LYS A 181 6.28 -18.81 15.29
N HIS A 182 6.37 -17.50 15.41
CA HIS A 182 5.32 -16.68 16.02
C HIS A 182 4.08 -16.62 15.13
N ALA A 183 4.29 -16.49 13.80
CA ALA A 183 3.22 -16.54 12.81
C ALA A 183 2.53 -17.91 12.77
N GLU A 184 3.30 -19.00 12.92
CA GLU A 184 2.76 -20.35 13.02
C GLU A 184 1.78 -20.49 14.20
N ALA A 185 2.13 -19.94 15.36
CA ALA A 185 1.29 -19.99 16.55
C ALA A 185 0.05 -19.07 16.44
N ALA A 186 0.19 -17.92 15.80
CA ALA A 186 -0.84 -16.89 15.69
C ALA A 186 -1.86 -17.14 14.59
N LEU A 187 -1.45 -17.77 13.48
CA LEU A 187 -2.32 -18.06 12.34
C LEU A 187 -3.28 -19.22 12.64
N ARG A 188 -4.55 -19.06 12.26
CA ARG A 188 -5.48 -20.17 12.22
C ARG A 188 -5.03 -21.25 11.22
N PRO A 189 -5.48 -22.51 11.36
CA PRO A 189 -5.29 -23.53 10.34
C PRO A 189 -5.74 -23.03 8.94
N GLY A 190 -4.88 -23.22 7.94
CA GLY A 190 -5.10 -22.72 6.58
C GLY A 190 -4.90 -21.21 6.40
N GLY A 191 -4.51 -20.46 7.44
CA GLY A 191 -4.14 -19.05 7.35
C GLY A 191 -2.96 -18.82 6.41
N VAL A 192 -2.79 -17.60 5.92
CA VAL A 192 -1.71 -17.25 4.97
C VAL A 192 -0.64 -16.44 5.67
N PHE A 193 0.59 -16.88 5.52
CA PHE A 193 1.80 -16.10 5.74
C PHE A 193 2.26 -15.52 4.41
N LEU A 194 2.62 -14.23 4.37
CA LEU A 194 3.20 -13.59 3.21
C LEU A 194 4.30 -12.62 3.64
N ALA A 195 5.43 -12.63 2.95
CA ALA A 195 6.51 -11.66 3.15
C ALA A 195 6.94 -11.02 1.83
N TYR A 196 7.25 -9.72 1.91
CA TYR A 196 7.86 -8.94 0.83
C TYR A 196 9.34 -8.76 1.14
N LEU A 197 10.22 -9.16 0.23
CA LEU A 197 11.66 -9.16 0.42
C LEU A 197 12.39 -8.56 -0.79
N PRO A 198 13.41 -7.73 -0.57
CA PRO A 198 14.12 -7.07 -1.68
C PRO A 198 15.07 -7.99 -2.43
N THR A 199 15.53 -9.11 -1.86
CA THR A 199 16.56 -9.95 -2.49
C THR A 199 16.18 -11.43 -2.51
N ILE A 200 16.67 -12.12 -3.55
CA ILE A 200 16.43 -13.58 -3.70
C ILE A 200 17.11 -14.40 -2.62
N ASN A 201 18.24 -13.94 -2.08
CA ASN A 201 18.94 -14.65 -1.00
C ASN A 201 18.13 -14.63 0.30
N GLN A 202 17.49 -13.50 0.63
CA GLN A 202 16.57 -13.42 1.77
C GLN A 202 15.35 -14.32 1.57
N THR A 203 14.83 -14.35 0.35
CA THR A 203 13.73 -15.24 -0.04
C THR A 203 14.11 -16.71 0.14
N GLN A 204 15.31 -17.11 -0.27
CA GLN A 204 15.80 -18.47 -0.09
C GLN A 204 15.86 -18.85 1.40
N LEU A 205 16.41 -17.96 2.24
CA LEU A 205 16.47 -18.19 3.70
C LEU A 205 15.08 -18.31 4.32
N LEU A 206 14.16 -17.42 3.95
CA LEU A 206 12.77 -17.51 4.41
C LEU A 206 12.12 -18.85 4.03
N ARG A 207 12.28 -19.28 2.79
CA ARG A 207 11.76 -20.55 2.29
C ARG A 207 12.31 -21.76 3.06
N GLU A 208 13.59 -21.74 3.37
CA GLU A 208 14.24 -22.77 4.20
C GLU A 208 13.59 -22.84 5.58
N VAL A 209 13.41 -21.69 6.25
CA VAL A 209 12.78 -21.66 7.58
C VAL A 209 11.31 -22.08 7.52
N LEU A 210 10.54 -21.66 6.53
CA LEU A 210 9.14 -22.08 6.34
C LEU A 210 9.03 -23.60 6.21
N SER A 211 9.93 -24.25 5.44
CA SER A 211 9.94 -25.70 5.22
C SER A 211 10.18 -26.52 6.49
N HIS A 212 10.83 -25.94 7.50
CA HIS A 212 11.08 -26.57 8.79
C HIS A 212 9.98 -26.33 9.84
N ASN A 213 8.95 -25.55 9.50
CA ASN A 213 7.81 -25.24 10.35
C ASN A 213 6.51 -25.75 9.71
N SER A 214 5.35 -25.57 10.36
CA SER A 214 4.07 -26.07 9.84
C SER A 214 3.49 -25.21 8.71
N PHE A 215 4.32 -24.90 7.73
CA PHE A 215 3.92 -24.20 6.50
C PHE A 215 4.10 -25.10 5.29
N GLY A 216 3.37 -24.81 4.21
CA GLY A 216 3.48 -25.49 2.94
C GLY A 216 2.78 -24.70 1.83
N LEU A 217 2.79 -25.26 0.62
CA LEU A 217 2.26 -24.58 -0.58
C LEU A 217 2.95 -23.23 -0.81
N GLU A 218 4.27 -23.21 -0.57
CA GLU A 218 5.04 -21.98 -0.68
C GLU A 218 5.19 -21.57 -2.16
N GLU A 219 4.82 -20.34 -2.43
CA GLU A 219 5.02 -19.72 -3.73
C GLU A 219 5.88 -18.47 -3.57
N THR A 220 6.80 -18.26 -4.50
CA THR A 220 7.59 -17.03 -4.59
C THR A 220 7.42 -16.42 -5.98
N VAL A 221 7.03 -15.15 -6.04
CA VAL A 221 6.85 -14.43 -7.29
C VAL A 221 7.57 -13.09 -7.28
N GLU A 222 7.96 -12.65 -8.47
CA GLU A 222 8.39 -11.29 -8.79
C GLU A 222 7.43 -10.70 -9.83
N ILE A 223 7.01 -9.46 -9.63
CA ILE A 223 6.05 -8.83 -10.52
C ILE A 223 6.74 -7.78 -11.38
N LEU A 224 6.62 -7.90 -12.69
CA LEU A 224 7.15 -6.95 -13.68
C LEU A 224 5.98 -6.22 -14.35
N ARG A 225 5.94 -4.88 -14.22
CA ARG A 225 4.93 -4.05 -14.86
C ARG A 225 5.51 -3.34 -16.07
N ARG A 226 5.02 -3.69 -17.26
CA ARG A 226 5.38 -3.04 -18.51
C ARG A 226 4.23 -2.19 -19.02
N THR A 227 4.48 -0.91 -19.22
CA THR A 227 3.53 0.02 -19.84
C THR A 227 3.79 0.14 -21.35
N TRP A 228 2.79 0.64 -22.07
CA TRP A 228 2.86 0.80 -23.51
C TRP A 228 2.51 2.24 -23.88
N HIS A 229 3.28 2.80 -24.78
CA HIS A 229 2.94 4.03 -25.49
C HIS A 229 1.98 3.67 -26.62
N VAL A 230 0.81 4.32 -26.62
CA VAL A 230 -0.22 4.17 -27.66
C VAL A 230 -0.68 5.56 -28.08
N ASP A 231 -0.21 6.03 -29.23
CA ASP A 231 -0.58 7.31 -29.81
C ASP A 231 -0.65 7.19 -31.34
N GLY A 232 -1.86 7.24 -31.90
CA GLY A 232 -2.12 7.04 -33.30
C GLY A 232 -1.50 5.75 -33.84
N ARG A 233 -0.54 5.85 -34.76
CA ARG A 233 0.21 4.72 -35.33
C ARG A 233 1.44 4.32 -34.49
N SER A 234 1.81 5.10 -33.51
CA SER A 234 2.95 4.84 -32.63
C SER A 234 2.52 3.94 -31.48
N VAL A 235 2.64 2.64 -31.66
CA VAL A 235 2.32 1.62 -30.65
C VAL A 235 3.58 0.83 -30.31
N ARG A 236 4.08 0.99 -29.09
CA ARG A 236 5.32 0.35 -28.65
C ARG A 236 5.38 0.27 -27.12
N PRO A 237 6.18 -0.66 -26.55
CA PRO A 237 6.47 -0.64 -25.12
C PRO A 237 7.13 0.68 -24.72
N ASP A 238 6.85 1.16 -23.52
CA ASP A 238 7.60 2.27 -22.96
C ASP A 238 9.09 1.91 -22.80
N HIS A 239 9.97 2.92 -22.92
CA HIS A 239 11.41 2.72 -22.74
C HIS A 239 11.79 2.35 -21.32
N ARG A 240 10.99 2.81 -20.33
CA ARG A 240 11.19 2.52 -18.92
C ARG A 240 10.17 1.51 -18.44
N MET A 241 10.61 0.60 -17.61
CA MET A 241 9.76 -0.40 -16.95
C MET A 241 10.08 -0.40 -15.46
N VAL A 242 9.07 -0.49 -14.60
CA VAL A 242 9.27 -0.84 -13.20
C VAL A 242 9.44 -2.36 -13.16
N ALA A 243 10.70 -2.79 -13.15
CA ALA A 243 11.07 -4.20 -13.14
C ALA A 243 11.14 -4.71 -11.69
N HIS A 244 12.36 -4.95 -11.21
CA HIS A 244 12.56 -5.44 -9.84
C HIS A 244 12.21 -4.38 -8.79
N THR A 245 11.41 -4.78 -7.81
CA THR A 245 11.10 -4.01 -6.59
C THR A 245 11.24 -4.88 -5.34
N GLY A 246 10.94 -6.16 -5.47
CA GLY A 246 11.02 -7.17 -4.43
C GLY A 246 10.36 -8.47 -4.85
N PHE A 247 10.49 -9.47 -4.01
CA PHE A 247 9.88 -10.79 -4.13
C PHE A 247 8.76 -10.92 -3.11
N LEU A 248 7.65 -11.53 -3.51
CA LEU A 248 6.57 -11.92 -2.64
C LEU A 248 6.67 -13.42 -2.40
N THR A 249 6.78 -13.83 -1.15
CA THR A 249 6.76 -15.24 -0.76
C THR A 249 5.55 -15.50 0.13
N SER A 250 4.66 -16.37 -0.30
CA SER A 250 3.48 -16.79 0.44
C SER A 250 3.57 -18.26 0.84
N ALA A 251 2.91 -18.62 1.95
CA ALA A 251 2.76 -19.99 2.44
C ALA A 251 1.44 -20.16 3.21
N ARG A 252 0.96 -21.40 3.35
CA ARG A 252 -0.25 -21.74 4.12
C ARG A 252 0.15 -22.43 5.42
N ARG A 253 -0.50 -22.03 6.54
CA ARG A 253 -0.39 -22.72 7.81
C ARG A 253 -1.07 -24.09 7.73
N LEU A 254 -0.33 -25.15 7.93
CA LEU A 254 -0.83 -26.53 7.84
C LEU A 254 -0.94 -27.17 9.24
N VAL A 255 -1.85 -28.13 9.38
CA VAL A 255 -1.95 -29.01 10.57
C VAL A 255 -1.51 -30.44 10.26
N GLY A 256 -1.22 -30.74 9.00
CA GLY A 256 -0.70 -32.01 8.52
C GLY A 256 0.06 -31.78 7.22
N ARG A 257 0.95 -32.71 6.86
CA ARG A 257 1.67 -32.70 5.59
C ARG A 257 1.24 -33.92 4.76
N LEU A 258 1.18 -33.73 3.44
CA LEU A 258 1.03 -34.84 2.51
C LEU A 258 2.34 -35.66 2.54
N GLU A 259 2.22 -36.98 2.60
CA GLU A 259 3.37 -37.86 2.47
C GLU A 259 3.94 -37.76 1.03
N GLY A 260 5.24 -37.47 0.93
CA GLY A 260 5.96 -37.43 -0.36
C GLY A 260 5.98 -36.07 -1.08
N VAL A 261 5.59 -35.00 -0.41
CA VAL A 261 5.75 -33.63 -0.92
C VAL A 261 6.70 -32.83 -0.03
#